data_16fb1db68269eb425bc47071641039e8
#
_entry.id   16fb1db68269eb425bc47071641039e8
#
_cell.length_a   1.000
_cell.length_b   1.000
_cell.length_c   1.000
_cell.angle_alpha   90.00
_cell.angle_beta   90.00
_cell.angle_gamma   90.00
#
_symmetry.space_group_name_H-M   'P 1'
#
loop_
_entity.id
_entity.type
_entity.pdbx_description
1 polymer ?
#
loop_
_entity_poly.entity_id
_entity_poly.type
_entity_poly.pdbx_seq_one_letter_code
_entity_poly.pdbx_strand_id
1 'polypeptide(L)'
;MNWFEALVLGLIQGLTEYLPVSSSGHLAIGAHLFGINGEDNLTFTIMVHVATVLSTLVILWKEIDWILKGLFKFQMNEETKYALNIVISMIPVGVVGLFFKDQVEEVFGSGLLIVGIMLLVTACLLTFSYFAKPRQKENISPLHAFIIGLGQALAVLPGLSRSGTTIATGSFEGSINN
;
A
#
# COMPACT_ATOMS: atom_id res chain seq x y z
N MET A 1 -4.12 -3.12 26.17
CA MET A 1 -5.00 -2.25 25.34
C MET A 1 -6.44 -2.34 25.81
N ASN A 2 -7.12 -1.23 26.06
CA ASN A 2 -8.53 -1.22 26.46
C ASN A 2 -9.48 -1.09 25.23
N TRP A 3 -10.80 -1.27 25.45
CA TRP A 3 -11.77 -1.25 24.34
C TRP A 3 -11.87 0.11 23.63
N PHE A 4 -11.65 1.21 24.34
CA PHE A 4 -11.71 2.56 23.77
C PHE A 4 -10.48 2.83 22.86
N GLU A 5 -9.30 2.45 23.31
CA GLU A 5 -8.07 2.50 22.51
C GLU A 5 -8.22 1.66 21.23
N ALA A 6 -8.75 0.44 21.37
CA ALA A 6 -9.03 -0.44 20.23
C ALA A 6 -10.01 0.17 19.25
N LEU A 7 -11.08 0.80 19.73
CA LEU A 7 -12.08 1.46 18.90
C LEU A 7 -11.45 2.64 18.12
N VAL A 8 -10.71 3.50 18.80
CA VAL A 8 -10.07 4.67 18.17
C VAL A 8 -9.05 4.24 17.12
N LEU A 9 -8.18 3.29 17.46
CA LEU A 9 -7.17 2.77 16.51
C LEU A 9 -7.83 2.03 15.34
N GLY A 10 -8.90 1.29 15.58
CA GLY A 10 -9.69 0.62 14.54
C GLY A 10 -10.34 1.62 13.58
N LEU A 11 -10.86 2.74 14.08
CA LEU A 11 -11.38 3.84 13.25
C LEU A 11 -10.27 4.51 12.44
N ILE A 12 -9.11 4.78 13.06
CA ILE A 12 -7.94 5.31 12.35
C ILE A 12 -7.56 4.36 11.20
N GLN A 13 -7.43 3.06 11.46
CA GLN A 13 -7.13 2.07 10.43
C GLN A 13 -8.17 2.10 9.31
N GLY A 14 -9.45 2.00 9.65
CA GLY A 14 -10.52 1.93 8.66
C GLY A 14 -10.61 3.17 7.75
N LEU A 15 -10.32 4.36 8.29
CA LEU A 15 -10.30 5.59 7.51
C LEU A 15 -9.03 5.75 6.68
N THR A 16 -7.87 5.42 7.24
CA THR A 16 -6.58 5.68 6.59
C THR A 16 -6.12 4.59 5.65
N GLU A 17 -6.64 3.36 5.75
CA GLU A 17 -6.29 2.25 4.86
C GLU A 17 -6.77 2.49 3.43
N TYR A 18 -7.98 3.02 3.28
CA TYR A 18 -8.55 3.31 1.96
C TYR A 18 -8.10 4.65 1.38
N LEU A 19 -7.55 5.51 2.20
CA LEU A 19 -6.92 6.75 1.77
C LEU A 19 -5.42 6.52 1.52
N PRO A 20 -4.82 7.19 0.53
CA PRO A 20 -3.41 7.01 0.22
C PRO A 20 -2.49 7.76 1.20
N VAL A 21 -2.74 7.65 2.53
CA VAL A 21 -2.08 8.46 3.57
C VAL A 21 -1.27 7.65 4.58
N SER A 22 -1.04 6.37 4.34
CA SER A 22 -0.31 5.45 5.23
C SER A 22 -1.01 5.14 6.55
N SER A 23 -1.84 4.10 6.56
CA SER A 23 -2.50 3.58 7.76
C SER A 23 -1.51 3.13 8.84
N SER A 24 -0.43 2.46 8.44
CA SER A 24 0.62 2.01 9.36
C SER A 24 1.30 3.17 10.10
N GLY A 25 1.54 4.29 9.42
CA GLY A 25 2.09 5.50 10.04
C GLY A 25 1.13 6.10 11.05
N HIS A 26 -0.16 6.19 10.72
CA HIS A 26 -1.19 6.71 11.64
C HIS A 26 -1.41 5.80 12.84
N LEU A 27 -1.43 4.46 12.63
CA LEU A 27 -1.50 3.50 13.72
C LEU A 27 -0.29 3.60 14.66
N ALA A 28 0.93 3.75 14.12
CA ALA A 28 2.12 3.90 14.93
C ALA A 28 2.06 5.15 15.84
N ILE A 29 1.60 6.28 15.28
CA ILE A 29 1.38 7.51 16.05
C ILE A 29 0.29 7.31 17.10
N GLY A 30 -0.85 6.74 16.72
CA GLY A 30 -1.97 6.49 17.63
C GLY A 30 -1.60 5.54 18.77
N ALA A 31 -0.91 4.45 18.48
CA ALA A 31 -0.42 3.51 19.49
C ALA A 31 0.56 4.16 20.47
N HIS A 32 1.46 4.99 19.96
CA HIS A 32 2.39 5.74 20.80
C HIS A 32 1.68 6.74 21.73
N LEU A 33 0.68 7.46 21.23
CA LEU A 33 -0.09 8.42 22.04
C LEU A 33 -0.85 7.73 23.17
N PHE A 34 -1.29 6.49 22.97
CA PHE A 34 -1.94 5.69 24.00
C PHE A 34 -0.95 4.90 24.86
N GLY A 35 0.36 4.98 24.60
CA GLY A 35 1.38 4.22 25.33
C GLY A 35 1.31 2.72 25.11
N ILE A 36 0.74 2.28 23.98
CA ILE A 36 0.57 0.88 23.62
C ILE A 36 1.86 0.39 22.94
N ASN A 37 2.55 -0.57 23.56
CA ASN A 37 3.80 -1.12 23.07
C ASN A 37 3.76 -2.66 23.11
N GLY A 38 4.70 -3.30 22.38
CA GLY A 38 4.93 -4.74 22.45
C GLY A 38 3.93 -5.59 21.67
N GLU A 39 3.73 -6.83 22.16
CA GLU A 39 2.95 -7.87 21.47
C GLU A 39 1.48 -7.50 21.27
N ASP A 40 0.87 -6.78 22.22
CA ASP A 40 -0.51 -6.33 22.12
C ASP A 40 -0.74 -5.42 20.91
N ASN A 41 0.22 -4.52 20.64
CA ASN A 41 0.16 -3.64 19.48
C ASN A 41 0.30 -4.41 18.18
N LEU A 42 1.22 -5.36 18.10
CA LEU A 42 1.44 -6.19 16.93
C LEU A 42 0.20 -7.03 16.59
N THR A 43 -0.35 -7.72 17.58
CA THR A 43 -1.55 -8.56 17.42
C THR A 43 -2.73 -7.74 16.94
N PHE A 44 -2.98 -6.58 17.57
CA PHE A 44 -4.05 -5.67 17.17
C PHE A 44 -3.85 -5.17 15.74
N THR A 45 -2.65 -4.72 15.38
CA THR A 45 -2.32 -4.23 14.03
C THR A 45 -2.59 -5.30 12.97
N ILE A 46 -2.19 -6.56 13.22
CA ILE A 46 -2.50 -7.67 12.32
C ILE A 46 -4.01 -7.86 12.17
N MET A 47 -4.75 -7.87 13.27
CA MET A 47 -6.21 -8.07 13.27
C MET A 47 -6.94 -7.00 12.45
N VAL A 48 -6.60 -5.71 12.62
CA VAL A 48 -7.26 -4.64 11.87
C VAL A 48 -6.88 -4.65 10.38
N HIS A 49 -5.67 -5.07 10.02
CA HIS A 49 -5.28 -5.27 8.63
C HIS A 49 -6.04 -6.43 8.00
N VAL A 50 -6.20 -7.56 8.70
CA VAL A 50 -7.03 -8.67 8.23
C VAL A 50 -8.47 -8.21 8.00
N ALA A 51 -9.03 -7.43 8.93
CA ALA A 51 -10.38 -6.89 8.79
C ALA A 51 -10.53 -5.99 7.55
N THR A 52 -9.56 -5.12 7.28
CA THR A 52 -9.58 -4.26 6.09
C THR A 52 -9.38 -5.05 4.80
N VAL A 53 -8.56 -6.10 4.79
CA VAL A 53 -8.44 -7.02 3.65
C VAL A 53 -9.77 -7.74 3.37
N LEU A 54 -10.43 -8.26 4.40
CA LEU A 54 -11.75 -8.89 4.23
C LEU A 54 -12.79 -7.90 3.70
N SER A 55 -12.81 -6.66 4.22
CA SER A 55 -13.68 -5.60 3.72
C SER A 55 -13.40 -5.29 2.25
N THR A 56 -12.13 -5.21 1.85
CA THR A 56 -11.72 -5.00 0.45
C THR A 56 -12.20 -6.14 -0.45
N LEU A 57 -12.05 -7.39 -0.02
CA LEU A 57 -12.53 -8.56 -0.77
C LEU A 57 -14.04 -8.51 -1.00
N VAL A 58 -14.81 -8.07 0.01
CA VAL A 58 -16.26 -7.93 -0.12
C VAL A 58 -16.64 -6.81 -1.08
N ILE A 59 -16.01 -5.64 -0.96
CA ILE A 59 -16.33 -4.46 -1.79
C ILE A 59 -15.92 -4.69 -3.25
N LEU A 60 -14.73 -5.25 -3.49
CA LEU A 60 -14.18 -5.49 -4.82
C LEU A 60 -14.48 -6.91 -5.34
N TRP A 61 -15.50 -7.57 -4.78
CA TRP A 61 -15.83 -8.95 -5.19
C TRP A 61 -16.11 -9.09 -6.69
N LYS A 62 -16.74 -8.10 -7.30
CA LYS A 62 -17.06 -8.13 -8.74
C LYS A 62 -15.80 -8.05 -9.61
N GLU A 63 -14.85 -7.23 -9.24
CA GLU A 63 -13.56 -7.08 -9.92
C GLU A 63 -12.72 -8.35 -9.78
N ILE A 64 -12.72 -8.93 -8.57
CA ILE A 64 -12.01 -10.19 -8.30
C ILE A 64 -12.63 -11.33 -9.11
N ASP A 65 -13.96 -11.45 -9.10
CA ASP A 65 -14.69 -12.46 -9.88
C ASP A 65 -14.45 -12.31 -11.40
N TRP A 66 -14.41 -11.07 -11.90
CA TRP A 66 -14.08 -10.77 -13.30
C TRP A 66 -12.66 -11.26 -13.64
N ILE A 67 -11.65 -10.95 -12.82
CA ILE A 67 -10.28 -11.41 -13.03
C ILE A 67 -10.20 -12.94 -12.98
N LEU A 68 -10.81 -13.57 -11.97
CA LEU A 68 -10.79 -15.02 -11.81
C LEU A 68 -11.44 -15.73 -13.00
N LYS A 69 -12.62 -15.27 -13.45
CA LYS A 69 -13.29 -15.82 -14.62
C LYS A 69 -12.46 -15.68 -15.90
N GLY A 70 -11.73 -14.58 -16.03
CA GLY A 70 -10.82 -14.38 -17.17
C GLY A 70 -9.63 -15.33 -17.15
N LEU A 71 -9.02 -15.52 -15.98
CA LEU A 71 -7.89 -16.44 -15.78
C LEU A 71 -8.25 -17.89 -16.09
N PHE A 72 -9.43 -18.35 -15.67
CA PHE A 72 -9.90 -19.72 -15.94
C PHE A 72 -10.19 -20.01 -17.42
N LYS A 73 -10.21 -19.02 -18.29
CA LYS A 73 -10.31 -19.22 -19.75
C LYS A 73 -9.00 -19.69 -20.38
N PHE A 74 -7.88 -19.63 -19.63
CA PHE A 74 -6.52 -19.98 -20.10
C PHE A 74 -6.14 -19.32 -21.43
N GLN A 75 -6.58 -18.08 -21.64
CA GLN A 75 -6.30 -17.28 -22.84
C GLN A 75 -5.65 -15.95 -22.43
N MET A 76 -4.85 -15.38 -23.34
CA MET A 76 -4.26 -14.05 -23.13
C MET A 76 -5.28 -12.94 -23.41
N ASN A 77 -6.31 -12.90 -22.56
CA ASN A 77 -7.33 -11.87 -22.55
C ASN A 77 -6.89 -10.66 -21.70
N GLU A 78 -7.71 -9.63 -21.62
CA GLU A 78 -7.42 -8.41 -20.86
C GLU A 78 -7.29 -8.68 -19.36
N GLU A 79 -8.11 -9.56 -18.80
CA GLU A 79 -8.07 -9.97 -17.40
C GLU A 79 -6.75 -10.66 -17.06
N THR A 80 -6.28 -11.55 -17.94
CA THR A 80 -5.00 -12.26 -17.75
C THR A 80 -3.82 -11.31 -17.84
N LYS A 81 -3.82 -10.34 -18.77
CA LYS A 81 -2.80 -9.31 -18.86
C LYS A 81 -2.79 -8.42 -17.62
N TYR A 82 -3.96 -8.04 -17.14
CA TYR A 82 -4.11 -7.25 -15.92
C TYR A 82 -3.56 -7.99 -14.69
N ALA A 83 -3.95 -9.24 -14.50
CA ALA A 83 -3.43 -10.10 -13.42
C ALA A 83 -1.91 -10.28 -13.51
N LEU A 84 -1.37 -10.49 -14.72
CA LEU A 84 0.07 -10.61 -14.94
C LEU A 84 0.81 -9.32 -14.56
N ASN A 85 0.29 -8.16 -14.93
CA ASN A 85 0.88 -6.87 -14.56
C ASN A 85 0.87 -6.67 -13.03
N ILE A 86 -0.19 -7.09 -12.33
CA ILE A 86 -0.21 -7.08 -10.86
C ILE A 86 0.92 -7.97 -10.32
N VAL A 87 1.06 -9.20 -10.79
CA VAL A 87 2.13 -10.12 -10.35
C VAL A 87 3.52 -9.52 -10.63
N ILE A 88 3.73 -8.93 -11.81
CA ILE A 88 5.00 -8.27 -12.16
C ILE A 88 5.29 -7.12 -11.20
N SER A 89 4.29 -6.31 -10.84
CA SER A 89 4.47 -5.22 -9.88
C SER A 89 4.76 -5.69 -8.45
N MET A 90 4.39 -6.92 -8.10
CA MET A 90 4.69 -7.51 -6.80
C MET A 90 6.13 -8.03 -6.68
N ILE A 91 6.83 -8.29 -7.79
CA ILE A 91 8.19 -8.85 -7.79
C ILE A 91 9.18 -7.97 -7.01
N PRO A 92 9.30 -6.65 -7.26
CA PRO A 92 10.23 -5.80 -6.51
C PRO A 92 9.93 -5.77 -5.02
N VAL A 93 8.65 -5.72 -4.64
CA VAL A 93 8.21 -5.76 -3.23
C VAL A 93 8.59 -7.08 -2.57
N GLY A 94 8.38 -8.20 -3.28
CA GLY A 94 8.75 -9.53 -2.81
C GLY A 94 10.26 -9.66 -2.60
N VAL A 95 11.08 -9.12 -3.51
CA VAL A 95 12.54 -9.10 -3.37
C VAL A 95 12.94 -8.31 -2.11
N VAL A 96 12.38 -7.12 -1.90
CA VAL A 96 12.68 -6.31 -0.70
C VAL A 96 12.23 -7.05 0.56
N GLY A 97 11.03 -7.62 0.58
CA GLY A 97 10.52 -8.33 1.75
C GLY A 97 11.28 -9.61 2.11
N LEU A 98 11.90 -10.30 1.12
CA LEU A 98 12.65 -11.52 1.35
C LEU A 98 14.13 -11.27 1.69
N PHE A 99 14.77 -10.33 0.99
CA PHE A 99 16.23 -10.14 1.09
C PHE A 99 16.63 -8.97 2.01
N PHE A 100 15.72 -8.03 2.28
CA PHE A 100 15.98 -6.82 3.08
C PHE A 100 15.10 -6.75 4.33
N LYS A 101 14.58 -7.91 4.79
CA LYS A 101 13.69 -7.99 5.95
C LYS A 101 14.29 -7.34 7.19
N ASP A 102 15.55 -7.69 7.52
CA ASP A 102 16.23 -7.22 8.74
C ASP A 102 16.41 -5.69 8.71
N GLN A 103 16.79 -5.14 7.56
CA GLN A 103 16.94 -3.69 7.38
C GLN A 103 15.59 -2.96 7.50
N VAL A 104 14.53 -3.55 6.99
CA VAL A 104 13.17 -3.02 7.12
C VAL A 104 12.74 -3.04 8.59
N GLU A 105 12.97 -4.14 9.31
CA GLU A 105 12.65 -4.26 10.73
C GLU A 105 13.44 -3.25 11.57
N GLU A 106 14.72 -3.01 11.27
CA GLU A 106 15.53 -1.99 11.93
C GLU A 106 14.94 -0.57 11.74
N VAL A 107 14.48 -0.25 10.52
CA VAL A 107 13.81 1.02 10.24
C VAL A 107 12.48 1.13 10.99
N PHE A 108 11.71 0.05 11.12
CA PHE A 108 10.50 0.02 11.95
C PHE A 108 10.80 0.27 13.44
N GLY A 109 11.94 -0.20 13.94
CA GLY A 109 12.41 0.01 15.31
C GLY A 109 12.99 1.39 15.57
N SER A 110 13.28 2.20 14.56
CA SER A 110 13.98 3.49 14.69
C SER A 110 13.13 4.64 15.21
N GLY A 111 11.85 4.41 15.52
CA GLY A 111 10.98 5.32 16.23
C GLY A 111 10.14 6.24 15.34
N LEU A 112 9.32 7.08 15.99
CA LEU A 112 8.31 7.93 15.34
C LEU A 112 8.87 9.02 14.43
N LEU A 113 10.13 9.41 14.61
CA LEU A 113 10.75 10.45 13.76
C LEU A 113 10.77 10.00 12.30
N ILE A 114 11.19 8.76 12.05
CA ILE A 114 11.23 8.22 10.68
C ILE A 114 9.81 8.08 10.12
N VAL A 115 8.86 7.61 10.91
CA VAL A 115 7.44 7.56 10.52
C VAL A 115 6.93 8.94 10.10
N GLY A 116 7.24 9.98 10.89
CA GLY A 116 6.86 11.36 10.59
C GLY A 116 7.48 11.87 9.29
N ILE A 117 8.77 11.62 9.07
CA ILE A 117 9.47 11.99 7.82
C ILE A 117 8.82 11.28 6.62
N MET A 118 8.54 9.98 6.73
CA MET A 118 7.91 9.21 5.65
C MET A 118 6.47 9.64 5.36
N LEU A 119 5.73 10.10 6.37
CA LEU A 119 4.42 10.72 6.17
C LEU A 119 4.54 12.05 5.39
N LEU A 120 5.55 12.86 5.66
CA LEU A 120 5.82 14.08 4.88
C LEU A 120 6.20 13.75 3.44
N VAL A 121 7.02 12.71 3.21
CA VAL A 121 7.33 12.22 1.86
C VAL A 121 6.05 11.77 1.15
N THR A 122 5.16 11.03 1.83
CA THR A 122 3.85 10.66 1.27
C THR A 122 3.04 11.89 0.88
N ALA A 123 2.99 12.92 1.73
CA ALA A 123 2.28 14.16 1.43
C ALA A 123 2.87 14.87 0.20
N CYS A 124 4.20 14.91 0.05
CA CYS A 124 4.87 15.46 -1.13
C CYS A 124 4.52 14.68 -2.41
N LEU A 125 4.54 13.33 -2.34
CA LEU A 125 4.18 12.46 -3.46
C LEU A 125 2.73 12.66 -3.90
N LEU A 126 1.80 12.77 -2.94
CA LEU A 126 0.39 13.03 -3.24
C LEU A 126 0.17 14.42 -3.81
N THR A 127 0.87 15.44 -3.28
CA THR A 127 0.82 16.79 -3.82
C THR A 127 1.32 16.82 -5.26
N PHE A 128 2.44 16.16 -5.54
CA PHE A 128 2.95 15.99 -6.89
C PHE A 128 1.91 15.30 -7.79
N SER A 129 1.34 14.18 -7.34
CA SER A 129 0.32 13.44 -8.09
C SER A 129 -0.93 14.28 -8.38
N TYR A 130 -1.33 15.15 -7.45
CA TYR A 130 -2.46 16.07 -7.63
C TYR A 130 -2.22 17.08 -8.75
N PHE A 131 -1.02 17.63 -8.85
CA PHE A 131 -0.67 18.61 -9.90
C PHE A 131 -0.24 17.95 -11.22
N ALA A 132 0.17 16.68 -11.18
CA ALA A 132 0.44 15.91 -12.38
C ALA A 132 -0.86 15.77 -13.20
N LYS A 133 -0.79 15.95 -14.51
CA LYS A 133 -1.91 15.71 -15.42
C LYS A 133 -1.79 14.30 -15.98
N PRO A 134 -2.27 13.25 -15.26
CA PRO A 134 -2.13 11.88 -15.74
C PRO A 134 -2.92 11.70 -17.03
N ARG A 135 -2.28 11.15 -18.06
CA ARG A 135 -3.02 10.62 -19.21
C ARG A 135 -3.59 9.25 -18.84
N GLN A 136 -4.86 9.08 -19.12
CA GLN A 136 -5.46 7.75 -19.07
C GLN A 136 -4.85 6.91 -20.20
N LYS A 137 -3.96 5.97 -19.83
CA LYS A 137 -3.51 4.91 -20.74
C LYS A 137 -4.47 3.74 -20.63
N GLU A 138 -5.03 3.33 -21.76
CA GLU A 138 -5.93 2.17 -21.82
C GLU A 138 -5.18 0.85 -21.51
N ASN A 139 -3.87 0.81 -21.72
CA ASN A 139 -3.06 -0.39 -21.51
C ASN A 139 -1.75 -0.08 -20.75
N ILE A 140 -1.57 -0.72 -19.60
CA ILE A 140 -0.32 -0.72 -18.85
C ILE A 140 0.58 -1.81 -19.39
N SER A 141 1.80 -1.45 -19.84
CA SER A 141 2.79 -2.46 -20.27
C SER A 141 3.44 -3.15 -19.06
N PRO A 142 4.01 -4.35 -19.22
CA PRO A 142 4.74 -5.04 -18.16
C PRO A 142 5.89 -4.21 -17.56
N LEU A 143 6.55 -3.39 -18.38
CA LEU A 143 7.61 -2.50 -17.92
C LEU A 143 7.05 -1.42 -16.96
N HIS A 144 5.92 -0.80 -17.30
CA HIS A 144 5.26 0.17 -16.41
C HIS A 144 4.81 -0.49 -15.10
N ALA A 145 4.26 -1.71 -15.17
CA ALA A 145 3.91 -2.48 -13.98
C ALA A 145 5.14 -2.73 -13.08
N PHE A 146 6.29 -3.05 -13.67
CA PHE A 146 7.53 -3.24 -12.92
C PHE A 146 8.04 -1.95 -12.26
N ILE A 147 7.99 -0.81 -12.97
CA ILE A 147 8.39 0.50 -12.42
C ILE A 147 7.46 0.91 -11.27
N ILE A 148 6.15 0.70 -11.41
CA ILE A 148 5.19 0.89 -10.31
C ILE A 148 5.55 -0.01 -9.12
N GLY A 149 5.96 -1.26 -9.40
CA GLY A 149 6.45 -2.20 -8.38
C GLY A 149 7.71 -1.72 -7.65
N LEU A 150 8.64 -1.05 -8.34
CA LEU A 150 9.80 -0.41 -7.69
C LEU A 150 9.36 0.71 -6.73
N GLY A 151 8.40 1.54 -7.13
CA GLY A 151 7.78 2.52 -6.24
C GLY A 151 7.16 1.87 -5.00
N GLN A 152 6.42 0.78 -5.19
CA GLN A 152 5.82 0.01 -4.08
C GLN A 152 6.87 -0.61 -3.16
N ALA A 153 8.01 -1.04 -3.69
CA ALA A 153 9.11 -1.59 -2.90
C ALA A 153 9.72 -0.55 -1.94
N LEU A 154 9.81 0.71 -2.35
CA LEU A 154 10.18 1.82 -1.44
C LEU A 154 9.14 2.03 -0.34
N ALA A 155 7.87 1.80 -0.65
CA ALA A 155 6.76 1.95 0.29
C ALA A 155 6.60 0.78 1.29
N VAL A 156 7.60 -0.09 1.42
CA VAL A 156 7.74 -1.02 2.54
C VAL A 156 8.12 -0.28 3.83
N LEU A 157 8.73 0.91 3.71
CA LEU A 157 9.11 1.75 4.86
C LEU A 157 7.88 2.24 5.64
N PRO A 158 7.93 2.24 6.99
CA PRO A 158 6.82 2.66 7.82
C PRO A 158 6.53 4.16 7.63
N GLY A 159 5.25 4.51 7.45
CA GLY A 159 4.84 5.89 7.19
C GLY A 159 4.80 6.26 5.69
N LEU A 160 5.50 5.52 4.82
CA LEU A 160 5.36 5.71 3.38
C LEU A 160 4.13 4.97 2.86
N SER A 161 3.18 5.69 2.29
CA SER A 161 1.94 5.11 1.78
C SER A 161 2.19 4.28 0.52
N ARG A 162 1.88 2.98 0.56
CA ARG A 162 1.98 2.11 -0.62
C ARG A 162 1.04 2.57 -1.73
N SER A 163 -0.22 2.83 -1.40
CA SER A 163 -1.20 3.34 -2.37
C SER A 163 -0.83 4.73 -2.89
N GLY A 164 -0.37 5.63 -2.03
CA GLY A 164 0.11 6.96 -2.41
C GLY A 164 1.30 6.89 -3.37
N THR A 165 2.28 6.05 -3.09
CA THR A 165 3.46 5.87 -3.95
C THR A 165 3.08 5.21 -5.29
N THR A 166 2.17 4.24 -5.29
CA THR A 166 1.66 3.60 -6.50
C THR A 166 0.98 4.62 -7.42
N ILE A 167 0.09 5.45 -6.86
CA ILE A 167 -0.62 6.51 -7.60
C ILE A 167 0.38 7.53 -8.14
N ALA A 168 1.34 7.98 -7.31
CA ALA A 168 2.34 8.96 -7.71
C ALA A 168 3.23 8.42 -8.83
N THR A 169 3.71 7.17 -8.74
CA THR A 169 4.53 6.54 -9.77
C THR A 169 3.77 6.39 -11.08
N GLY A 170 2.52 5.92 -11.03
CA GLY A 170 1.66 5.81 -12.22
C GLY A 170 1.37 7.16 -12.88
N SER A 171 1.15 8.22 -12.07
CA SER A 171 0.96 9.59 -12.57
C SER A 171 2.23 10.14 -13.23
N PHE A 172 3.39 9.86 -12.64
CA PHE A 172 4.68 10.27 -13.19
C PHE A 172 4.95 9.61 -14.53
N GLU A 173 4.76 8.30 -14.67
CA GLU A 173 4.90 7.58 -15.94
C GLU A 173 3.93 8.10 -17.01
N GLY A 174 2.69 8.38 -16.64
CA GLY A 174 1.71 9.00 -17.53
C GLY A 174 2.13 10.39 -18.02
N SER A 175 2.93 11.12 -17.24
CA SER A 175 3.41 12.47 -17.56
C SER A 175 4.69 12.49 -18.43
N ILE A 176 5.59 11.52 -18.26
CA ILE A 176 6.88 11.49 -19.00
C ILE A 176 6.72 10.97 -20.42
N ASN A 177 5.81 10.04 -20.64
CA ASN A 177 5.65 9.39 -21.96
C ASN A 177 4.71 10.20 -22.90
N ASN A 178 4.79 11.49 -22.81
CA ASN A 178 4.26 12.48 -23.73
C ASN A 178 5.35 12.91 -24.71
#